data_492971ab3b4de0b1300ac90de374da3e
#
_entry.id   492971ab3b4de0b1300ac90de374da3e
#
_cell.length_a   1.000
_cell.length_b   1.000
_cell.length_c   1.000
_cell.angle_alpha   90.00
_cell.angle_beta   90.00
_cell.angle_gamma   90.00
#
_symmetry.space_group_name_H-M   'P 1'
#
loop_
_entity.id
_entity.type
_entity.pdbx_description
1 polymer ?
#
loop_
_entity_poly.entity_id
_entity_poly.type
_entity_poly.pdbx_seq_one_letter_code
_entity_poly.pdbx_strand_id
1 'polypeptide(L)'
;MPNPDYLKNYESSLENSPTIQLQTYEFTEKHLKLKLKKLAENGVKIQIMIENKKYQQFKNTYKELQNYFSGLQNIEVKSDEHLPTQYLHSKITLMQSGFWIQSSNLTHSTFAKNREHLFRSENPKVLKSLHTLFEKDRKGEQLLTSELHPNLVVCNLNCRAVITELIS
;
A
#
# COMPACT_ATOMS: atom_id res chain seq x y z
N MET A 1 1.30 22.83 11.40
CA MET A 1 -0.05 22.87 10.83
C MET A 1 -0.16 21.68 9.88
N PRO A 2 -1.28 20.97 9.85
CA PRO A 2 -1.49 19.91 8.85
C PRO A 2 -1.41 20.52 7.45
N ASN A 3 -0.82 19.80 6.51
CA ASN A 3 -0.78 20.24 5.11
C ASN A 3 -2.14 19.92 4.46
N PRO A 4 -3.00 20.90 4.19
CA PRO A 4 -4.34 20.67 3.63
C PRO A 4 -4.29 20.07 2.22
N ASP A 5 -3.16 20.21 1.54
CA ASP A 5 -2.98 19.71 0.18
C ASP A 5 -2.49 18.24 0.13
N TYR A 6 -2.15 17.65 1.27
CA TYR A 6 -1.57 16.31 1.27
C TYR A 6 -2.52 15.26 0.68
N LEU A 7 -3.75 15.17 1.19
CA LEU A 7 -4.75 14.25 0.66
C LEU A 7 -5.03 14.52 -0.81
N LYS A 8 -5.21 15.78 -1.18
CA LYS A 8 -5.47 16.21 -2.56
C LYS A 8 -4.34 15.80 -3.50
N ASN A 9 -3.07 16.04 -3.10
CA ASN A 9 -1.90 15.65 -3.89
C ASN A 9 -1.79 14.14 -4.03
N TYR A 10 -2.07 13.41 -2.96
CA TYR A 10 -2.08 11.94 -2.98
C TYR A 10 -3.18 11.43 -3.93
N GLU A 11 -4.41 11.92 -3.80
CA GLU A 11 -5.53 11.55 -4.67
C GLU A 11 -5.28 11.90 -6.14
N SER A 12 -4.70 13.08 -6.41
CA SER A 12 -4.34 13.49 -7.78
C SER A 12 -3.29 12.58 -8.40
N SER A 13 -2.37 12.04 -7.61
CA SER A 13 -1.36 11.10 -8.12
C SER A 13 -1.95 9.77 -8.60
N LEU A 14 -3.14 9.40 -8.12
CA LEU A 14 -3.83 8.17 -8.52
C LEU A 14 -4.58 8.33 -9.86
N GLU A 15 -4.80 9.55 -10.28
CA GLU A 15 -5.48 9.87 -11.54
C GLU A 15 -4.75 9.33 -12.72
N ASN A 16 -4.97 9.10 -13.77
CA ASN A 16 -4.20 8.65 -14.95
C ASN A 16 -3.46 7.30 -14.81
N SER A 17 -3.67 6.58 -13.72
CA SER A 17 -3.12 5.23 -13.59
C SER A 17 -4.19 4.19 -13.93
N PRO A 18 -3.98 3.32 -14.93
CA PRO A 18 -4.94 2.26 -15.26
C PRO A 18 -4.98 1.16 -14.19
N THR A 19 -3.94 1.10 -13.36
CA THR A 19 -3.84 0.13 -12.26
C THR A 19 -3.31 0.81 -11.01
N ILE A 20 -3.91 0.48 -9.85
CA ILE A 20 -3.48 0.95 -8.54
C ILE A 20 -3.37 -0.25 -7.61
N GLN A 21 -2.23 -0.38 -6.93
CA GLN A 21 -2.02 -1.40 -5.90
C GLN A 21 -1.70 -0.71 -4.58
N LEU A 22 -2.44 -1.05 -3.54
CA LEU A 22 -2.32 -0.48 -2.21
C LEU A 22 -1.99 -1.58 -1.21
N GLN A 23 -0.95 -1.37 -0.41
CA GLN A 23 -0.64 -2.21 0.74
C GLN A 23 -0.59 -1.32 1.97
N THR A 24 -1.41 -1.61 2.97
CA THR A 24 -1.53 -0.76 4.16
C THR A 24 -1.95 -1.55 5.39
N TYR A 25 -1.55 -1.04 6.56
CA TYR A 25 -1.94 -1.62 7.83
C TYR A 25 -3.36 -1.25 8.25
N GLU A 26 -3.79 -0.02 7.96
CA GLU A 26 -5.13 0.49 8.27
C GLU A 26 -5.63 1.43 7.17
N PHE A 27 -6.92 1.33 6.82
CA PHE A 27 -7.54 2.16 5.82
C PHE A 27 -8.95 2.62 6.24
N THR A 28 -9.05 3.82 6.77
CA THR A 28 -10.31 4.39 7.25
C THR A 28 -10.68 5.73 6.61
N GLU A 29 -9.78 6.35 5.80
CA GLU A 29 -10.03 7.66 5.16
C GLU A 29 -11.18 7.57 4.15
N LYS A 30 -12.26 8.33 4.43
CA LYS A 30 -13.51 8.28 3.68
C LYS A 30 -13.39 8.89 2.27
N HIS A 31 -12.70 10.02 2.14
CA HIS A 31 -12.51 10.68 0.85
C HIS A 31 -11.71 9.80 -0.11
N LEU A 32 -10.64 9.18 0.38
CA LEU A 32 -9.85 8.27 -0.42
C LEU A 32 -10.65 7.02 -0.83
N LYS A 33 -11.49 6.45 0.06
CA LYS A 33 -12.40 5.36 -0.31
C LYS A 33 -13.34 5.76 -1.44
N LEU A 34 -13.92 6.95 -1.35
CA LEU A 34 -14.79 7.49 -2.40
C LEU A 34 -14.04 7.72 -3.72
N LYS A 35 -12.81 8.24 -3.64
CA LYS A 35 -11.96 8.44 -4.83
C LYS A 35 -11.66 7.11 -5.53
N LEU A 36 -11.23 6.09 -4.78
CA LEU A 36 -10.95 4.76 -5.34
C LEU A 36 -12.21 4.12 -5.96
N LYS A 37 -13.36 4.29 -5.31
CA LYS A 37 -14.65 3.82 -5.86
C LYS A 37 -14.91 4.44 -7.23
N LYS A 38 -14.81 5.76 -7.36
CA LYS A 38 -14.99 6.47 -8.64
C LYS A 38 -13.98 6.02 -9.71
N LEU A 39 -12.73 5.81 -9.33
CA LEU A 39 -11.72 5.30 -10.26
C LEU A 39 -12.05 3.90 -10.75
N ALA A 40 -12.50 3.00 -9.87
CA ALA A 40 -12.92 1.65 -10.23
C ALA A 40 -14.15 1.65 -11.15
N GLU A 41 -15.15 2.51 -10.88
CA GLU A 41 -16.33 2.72 -11.75
C GLU A 41 -15.92 3.21 -13.15
N ASN A 42 -14.81 3.96 -13.26
CA ASN A 42 -14.22 4.40 -14.53
C ASN A 42 -13.23 3.40 -15.15
N GLY A 43 -13.21 2.15 -14.68
CA GLY A 43 -12.44 1.08 -15.28
C GLY A 43 -11.01 0.91 -14.75
N VAL A 44 -10.56 1.71 -13.77
CA VAL A 44 -9.25 1.54 -13.14
C VAL A 44 -9.24 0.25 -12.33
N LYS A 45 -8.25 -0.62 -12.56
CA LYS A 45 -8.05 -1.84 -11.78
C LYS A 45 -7.36 -1.52 -10.46
N ILE A 46 -8.00 -1.86 -9.34
CA ILE A 46 -7.52 -1.55 -8.00
C ILE A 46 -7.37 -2.83 -7.18
N GLN A 47 -6.22 -2.98 -6.53
CA GLN A 47 -5.93 -4.10 -5.65
C GLN A 47 -5.47 -3.56 -4.30
N ILE A 48 -6.13 -3.97 -3.23
CA ILE A 48 -5.84 -3.54 -1.87
C ILE A 48 -5.46 -4.75 -1.03
N MET A 49 -4.30 -4.71 -0.38
CA MET A 49 -3.93 -5.63 0.68
C MET A 49 -3.94 -4.90 2.02
N ILE A 50 -4.58 -5.48 3.02
CA ILE A 50 -4.74 -4.87 4.33
C ILE A 50 -4.54 -5.88 5.46
N GLU A 51 -3.99 -5.40 6.59
CA GLU A 51 -3.84 -6.16 7.83
C GLU A 51 -5.20 -6.67 8.34
N ASN A 52 -5.27 -7.96 8.71
CA ASN A 52 -6.48 -8.58 9.25
C ASN A 52 -6.22 -9.58 10.39
N LYS A 53 -4.96 -9.79 10.78
CA LYS A 53 -4.59 -10.91 11.67
C LYS A 53 -4.85 -10.64 13.15
N LYS A 54 -4.32 -9.55 13.68
CA LYS A 54 -4.08 -9.47 15.11
C LYS A 54 -5.22 -8.90 15.93
N TYR A 55 -5.78 -7.78 15.52
CA TYR A 55 -6.74 -7.05 16.33
C TYR A 55 -8.12 -7.05 15.70
N GLN A 56 -9.15 -7.17 16.53
CA GLN A 56 -10.54 -7.16 16.05
C GLN A 56 -10.89 -5.92 15.23
N GLN A 57 -10.30 -4.77 15.55
CA GLN A 57 -10.50 -3.53 14.79
C GLN A 57 -10.05 -3.67 13.33
N PHE A 58 -8.94 -4.36 13.04
CA PHE A 58 -8.48 -4.57 11.66
C PHE A 58 -9.36 -5.54 10.90
N LYS A 59 -9.85 -6.59 11.58
CA LYS A 59 -10.86 -7.49 11.00
C LYS A 59 -12.13 -6.75 10.61
N ASN A 60 -12.56 -5.80 11.43
CA ASN A 60 -13.71 -4.95 11.10
C ASN A 60 -13.39 -4.04 9.91
N THR A 61 -12.22 -3.39 9.88
CA THR A 61 -11.80 -2.53 8.76
C THR A 61 -11.73 -3.29 7.45
N TYR A 62 -11.19 -4.51 7.46
CA TYR A 62 -11.16 -5.38 6.27
C TYR A 62 -12.56 -5.69 5.75
N LYS A 63 -13.48 -6.11 6.65
CA LYS A 63 -14.89 -6.41 6.30
C LYS A 63 -15.61 -5.17 5.79
N GLU A 64 -15.40 -4.02 6.44
CA GLU A 64 -15.97 -2.75 5.99
C GLU A 64 -15.51 -2.36 4.59
N LEU A 65 -14.23 -2.54 4.27
CA LEU A 65 -13.69 -2.28 2.92
C LEU A 65 -14.29 -3.24 1.89
N GLN A 66 -14.35 -4.53 2.21
CA GLN A 66 -14.99 -5.51 1.32
C GLN A 66 -16.44 -5.14 1.03
N ASN A 67 -17.22 -4.79 2.07
CA ASN A 67 -18.61 -4.38 1.92
C ASN A 67 -18.75 -3.07 1.14
N TYR A 68 -17.86 -2.08 1.41
CA TYR A 68 -17.89 -0.77 0.76
C TYR A 68 -17.65 -0.87 -0.75
N PHE A 69 -16.76 -1.77 -1.16
CA PHE A 69 -16.41 -1.98 -2.56
C PHE A 69 -17.16 -3.16 -3.21
N SER A 70 -18.11 -3.76 -2.50
CA SER A 70 -18.88 -4.89 -3.02
C SER A 70 -19.62 -4.51 -4.31
N GLY A 71 -19.65 -5.43 -5.27
CA GLY A 71 -20.29 -5.22 -6.57
C GLY A 71 -19.43 -4.49 -7.62
N LEU A 72 -18.25 -3.98 -7.26
CA LEU A 72 -17.30 -3.39 -8.21
C LEU A 72 -16.31 -4.45 -8.70
N GLN A 73 -16.37 -4.78 -9.99
CA GLN A 73 -15.51 -5.83 -10.57
C GLN A 73 -14.02 -5.43 -10.68
N ASN A 74 -13.74 -4.14 -10.71
CA ASN A 74 -12.40 -3.60 -10.91
C ASN A 74 -11.63 -3.35 -9.61
N ILE A 75 -12.20 -3.65 -8.44
CA ILE A 75 -11.53 -3.48 -7.15
C ILE A 75 -11.56 -4.78 -6.34
N GLU A 76 -10.39 -5.20 -5.90
CA GLU A 76 -10.18 -6.38 -5.07
C GLU A 76 -9.61 -5.96 -3.71
N VAL A 77 -10.19 -6.47 -2.61
CA VAL A 77 -9.65 -6.28 -1.26
C VAL A 77 -9.28 -7.66 -0.70
N LYS A 78 -8.00 -7.84 -0.40
CA LYS A 78 -7.44 -9.06 0.23
C LYS A 78 -6.89 -8.77 1.62
N SER A 79 -6.98 -9.76 2.48
CA SER A 79 -6.29 -9.76 3.77
C SER A 79 -4.89 -10.36 3.66
N ASP A 80 -4.08 -10.11 4.69
CA ASP A 80 -2.73 -10.67 4.85
C ASP A 80 -2.71 -12.03 5.59
N GLU A 81 -3.86 -12.64 5.86
CA GLU A 81 -3.97 -13.87 6.68
C GLU A 81 -3.12 -15.04 6.15
N HIS A 82 -2.91 -15.10 4.85
CA HIS A 82 -2.10 -16.12 4.19
C HIS A 82 -0.59 -15.85 4.23
N LEU A 83 -0.16 -14.65 4.64
CA LEU A 83 1.27 -14.31 4.71
C LEU A 83 1.92 -14.91 5.95
N PRO A 84 3.18 -15.37 5.87
CA PRO A 84 3.91 -15.88 7.03
C PRO A 84 4.38 -14.80 8.01
N THR A 85 4.16 -13.53 7.69
CA THR A 85 4.54 -12.40 8.53
C THR A 85 3.60 -12.24 9.72
N GLN A 86 4.10 -11.67 10.82
CA GLN A 86 3.28 -11.38 11.99
C GLN A 86 2.28 -10.25 11.71
N TYR A 87 2.67 -9.27 10.90
CA TYR A 87 1.86 -8.11 10.50
C TYR A 87 2.18 -7.70 9.08
N LEU A 88 1.19 -7.18 8.39
CA LEU A 88 1.35 -6.39 7.18
C LEU A 88 1.51 -4.91 7.56
N HIS A 89 2.70 -4.50 7.95
CA HIS A 89 2.94 -3.12 8.41
C HIS A 89 3.47 -2.18 7.33
N SER A 90 3.68 -2.65 6.11
CA SER A 90 4.06 -1.83 4.96
C SER A 90 2.93 -0.87 4.55
N LYS A 91 3.32 0.29 4.04
CA LYS A 91 2.39 1.28 3.50
C LYS A 91 2.96 1.77 2.18
N ILE A 92 2.49 1.13 1.12
CA ILE A 92 2.91 1.43 -0.26
C ILE A 92 1.71 1.64 -1.16
N THR A 93 1.88 2.50 -2.13
CA THR A 93 0.93 2.73 -3.21
C THR A 93 1.67 2.67 -4.52
N LEU A 94 1.28 1.76 -5.39
CA LEU A 94 1.90 1.56 -6.69
C LEU A 94 0.93 2.00 -7.79
N MET A 95 1.47 2.71 -8.74
CA MET A 95 0.80 3.20 -9.93
C MET A 95 1.63 2.82 -11.16
N GLN A 96 1.11 2.99 -12.35
CA GLN A 96 1.85 2.67 -13.57
C GLN A 96 3.15 3.48 -13.70
N SER A 97 3.14 4.75 -13.33
CA SER A 97 4.26 5.68 -13.54
C SER A 97 5.09 5.96 -12.28
N GLY A 98 4.77 5.33 -11.14
CA GLY A 98 5.49 5.62 -9.90
C GLY A 98 4.87 4.99 -8.67
N PHE A 99 5.43 5.34 -7.52
CA PHE A 99 5.00 4.77 -6.25
C PHE A 99 5.16 5.76 -5.09
N TRP A 100 4.40 5.50 -4.04
CA TRP A 100 4.57 6.11 -2.72
C TRP A 100 5.00 5.04 -1.72
N ILE A 101 5.98 5.38 -0.88
CA ILE A 101 6.29 4.69 0.37
C ILE A 101 6.06 5.69 1.49
N GLN A 102 5.33 5.30 2.52
CA GLN A 102 4.92 6.23 3.56
C GLN A 102 5.04 5.63 4.97
N SER A 103 5.23 6.49 5.97
CA SER A 103 5.21 6.09 7.38
C SER A 103 3.79 5.85 7.89
N SER A 104 2.83 6.46 7.25
CA SER A 104 1.44 6.60 7.70
C SER A 104 0.49 5.56 7.13
N ASN A 105 -0.55 5.26 7.89
CA ASN A 105 -1.73 4.54 7.41
C ASN A 105 -2.64 5.45 6.57
N LEU A 106 -3.63 4.87 5.90
CA LEU A 106 -4.61 5.62 5.12
C LEU A 106 -5.81 6.02 6.00
N THR A 107 -5.54 6.92 6.97
CA THR A 107 -6.53 7.36 7.96
C THR A 107 -6.74 8.87 7.93
N HIS A 108 -7.85 9.34 8.47
CA HIS A 108 -8.11 10.78 8.60
C HIS A 108 -7.02 11.51 9.39
N SER A 109 -6.51 10.92 10.46
CA SER A 109 -5.44 11.53 11.27
C SER A 109 -4.15 11.71 10.47
N THR A 110 -3.83 10.78 9.59
CA THR A 110 -2.69 10.88 8.67
C THR A 110 -2.76 12.15 7.83
N PHE A 111 -3.90 12.39 7.19
CA PHE A 111 -4.03 13.48 6.24
C PHE A 111 -4.33 14.83 6.90
N ALA A 112 -4.92 14.83 8.11
CA ALA A 112 -5.40 16.05 8.76
C ALA A 112 -4.62 16.49 10.00
N LYS A 113 -3.90 15.61 10.69
CA LYS A 113 -3.36 15.89 12.03
C LYS A 113 -1.90 15.51 12.25
N ASN A 114 -1.47 14.38 11.67
CA ASN A 114 -0.15 13.82 11.95
C ASN A 114 0.95 14.48 11.12
N ARG A 115 2.18 14.44 11.64
CA ARG A 115 3.39 14.66 10.84
C ARG A 115 3.86 13.32 10.34
N GLU A 116 3.85 13.14 9.04
CA GLU A 116 4.20 11.89 8.39
C GLU A 116 5.29 12.10 7.32
N HIS A 117 5.93 11.04 6.92
CA HIS A 117 6.93 11.05 5.86
C HIS A 117 6.40 10.29 4.67
N LEU A 118 6.52 10.92 3.50
CA LEU A 118 6.19 10.30 2.21
C LEU A 118 7.38 10.41 1.30
N PHE A 119 7.65 9.31 0.65
CA PHE A 119 8.62 9.24 -0.42
C PHE A 119 7.89 8.85 -1.70
N ARG A 120 7.91 9.77 -2.69
CA ARG A 120 7.42 9.50 -4.05
C ARG A 120 8.59 9.30 -4.98
N SER A 121 8.51 8.29 -5.84
CA SER A 121 9.50 8.07 -6.88
C SER A 121 8.88 7.48 -8.13
N GLU A 122 9.53 7.74 -9.26
CA GLU A 122 9.21 7.19 -10.58
C GLU A 122 10.33 6.27 -11.08
N ASN A 123 11.24 5.85 -10.18
CA ASN A 123 12.33 4.93 -10.56
C ASN A 123 11.76 3.59 -11.01
N PRO A 124 11.89 3.23 -12.30
CA PRO A 124 11.22 2.06 -12.86
C PRO A 124 11.78 0.74 -12.32
N LYS A 125 13.03 0.70 -11.90
CA LYS A 125 13.66 -0.51 -11.33
C LYS A 125 13.11 -0.80 -9.93
N VAL A 126 12.99 0.24 -9.09
CA VAL A 126 12.39 0.11 -7.76
C VAL A 126 10.90 -0.20 -7.87
N LEU A 127 10.19 0.48 -8.75
CA LEU A 127 8.77 0.23 -9.01
C LEU A 127 8.52 -1.22 -9.42
N LYS A 128 9.34 -1.77 -10.32
CA LYS A 128 9.25 -3.19 -10.73
C LYS A 128 9.41 -4.13 -9.53
N SER A 129 10.38 -3.88 -8.66
CA SER A 129 10.58 -4.69 -7.45
C SER A 129 9.40 -4.60 -6.48
N LEU A 130 8.82 -3.42 -6.31
CA LEU A 130 7.64 -3.22 -5.48
C LEU A 130 6.40 -3.92 -6.05
N HIS A 131 6.21 -3.91 -7.37
CA HIS A 131 5.16 -4.71 -8.02
C HIS A 131 5.37 -6.21 -7.80
N THR A 132 6.62 -6.69 -7.92
CA THR A 132 6.94 -8.10 -7.65
C THR A 132 6.63 -8.47 -6.20
N LEU A 133 7.05 -7.63 -5.24
CA LEU A 133 6.74 -7.78 -3.82
C LEU A 133 5.21 -7.87 -3.60
N PHE A 134 4.47 -6.89 -4.11
CA PHE A 134 3.02 -6.84 -3.94
C PHE A 134 2.31 -8.09 -4.50
N GLU A 135 2.67 -8.51 -5.70
CA GLU A 135 2.05 -9.67 -6.34
C GLU A 135 2.38 -10.98 -5.61
N LYS A 136 3.61 -11.13 -5.12
CA LYS A 136 3.99 -12.30 -4.33
C LYS A 136 3.28 -12.33 -2.98
N ASP A 137 3.25 -11.20 -2.28
CA ASP A 137 2.48 -11.07 -1.05
C ASP A 137 1.00 -11.41 -1.29
N ARG A 138 0.41 -10.87 -2.36
CA ARG A 138 -0.99 -11.12 -2.71
C ARG A 138 -1.30 -12.60 -3.00
N LYS A 139 -0.33 -13.34 -3.52
CA LYS A 139 -0.46 -14.78 -3.83
C LYS A 139 0.01 -15.70 -2.71
N GLY A 140 0.67 -15.18 -1.67
CA GLY A 140 1.32 -15.98 -0.64
C GLY A 140 2.59 -16.69 -1.13
N GLU A 141 3.23 -16.13 -2.15
CA GLU A 141 4.47 -16.66 -2.72
C GLU A 141 5.69 -16.10 -1.98
N GLN A 142 6.74 -16.90 -1.87
CA GLN A 142 7.99 -16.45 -1.29
C GLN A 142 8.69 -15.45 -2.20
N LEU A 143 9.10 -14.31 -1.65
CA LEU A 143 9.94 -13.33 -2.31
C LEU A 143 11.42 -13.69 -2.06
N LEU A 144 12.24 -13.63 -3.12
CA LEU A 144 13.68 -13.83 -3.01
C LEU A 144 14.40 -12.48 -3.02
N THR A 145 15.51 -12.38 -2.28
CA THR A 145 16.32 -11.14 -2.21
C THR A 145 16.82 -10.71 -3.58
N SER A 146 17.15 -11.68 -4.45
CA SER A 146 17.61 -11.43 -5.83
C SER A 146 16.56 -10.79 -6.74
N GLU A 147 15.30 -10.79 -6.33
CA GLU A 147 14.19 -10.16 -7.08
C GLU A 147 14.00 -8.69 -6.71
N LEU A 148 14.72 -8.21 -5.68
CA LEU A 148 14.65 -6.83 -5.22
C LEU A 148 15.74 -5.96 -5.86
N HIS A 149 15.40 -4.69 -6.07
CA HIS A 149 16.40 -3.68 -6.37
C HIS A 149 17.37 -3.52 -5.19
N PRO A 150 18.69 -3.37 -5.40
CA PRO A 150 19.68 -3.29 -4.32
C PRO A 150 19.38 -2.21 -3.25
N ASN A 151 18.77 -1.10 -3.68
CA ASN A 151 18.40 0.00 -2.79
C ASN A 151 17.03 -0.18 -2.13
N LEU A 152 16.36 -1.31 -2.33
CA LEU A 152 15.09 -1.62 -1.67
C LEU A 152 15.33 -2.60 -0.53
N VAL A 153 15.09 -2.12 0.68
CA VAL A 153 15.22 -2.91 1.90
C VAL A 153 13.84 -3.34 2.37
N VAL A 154 13.64 -4.65 2.47
CA VAL A 154 12.40 -5.24 2.98
C VAL A 154 12.72 -5.96 4.28
N CYS A 155 12.15 -5.48 5.39
CA CYS A 155 12.33 -6.12 6.68
C CYS A 155 11.66 -7.50 6.70
N ASN A 156 12.25 -8.44 7.43
CA ASN A 156 12.09 -9.90 7.41
C ASN A 156 12.69 -10.62 6.18
N LEU A 157 13.30 -9.90 5.25
CA LEU A 157 13.96 -10.50 4.09
C LEU A 157 15.46 -10.13 4.04
N ASN A 158 15.82 -8.86 3.77
CA ASN A 158 17.20 -8.42 3.61
C ASN A 158 17.62 -7.27 4.56
N CYS A 159 16.70 -6.77 5.37
CA CYS A 159 16.88 -5.59 6.22
C CYS A 159 18.12 -5.70 7.12
N ARG A 160 18.30 -6.82 7.80
CA ARG A 160 19.41 -7.00 8.75
C ARG A 160 20.77 -6.98 8.06
N ALA A 161 20.90 -7.65 6.92
CA ALA A 161 22.15 -7.72 6.17
C ALA A 161 22.53 -6.33 5.63
N VAL A 162 21.60 -5.63 4.99
CA VAL A 162 21.82 -4.31 4.40
C VAL A 162 22.15 -3.27 5.47
N ILE A 163 21.45 -3.25 6.60
CA ILE A 163 21.74 -2.29 7.68
C ILE A 163 23.12 -2.57 8.30
N THR A 164 23.49 -3.83 8.50
CA THR A 164 24.80 -4.18 9.03
C THR A 164 25.93 -3.70 8.09
N GLU A 165 25.76 -3.85 6.79
CA GLU A 165 26.74 -3.37 5.80
C GLU A 165 26.87 -1.84 5.79
N LEU A 166 25.75 -1.12 5.97
CA LEU A 166 25.75 0.35 5.96
C LEU A 166 26.42 0.98 7.20
N ILE A 167 26.51 0.26 8.32
CA ILE A 167 27.07 0.78 9.58
C ILE A 167 28.45 0.19 9.92
N SER A 168 28.98 -0.73 9.11
CA SER A 168 30.33 -1.31 9.21
C SER A 168 31.35 -0.47 8.45
#